data_c78736977d8a0238ecdd6d3a9ddf15db
#
_entry.id   c78736977d8a0238ecdd6d3a9ddf15db
#
_cell.length_a   1.000
_cell.length_b   1.000
_cell.length_c   1.000
_cell.angle_alpha   90.00
_cell.angle_beta   90.00
_cell.angle_gamma   90.00
#
_symmetry.space_group_name_H-M   'P 1'
#
loop_
_entity.id
_entity.type
_entity.pdbx_description
1 polymer ?
#
loop_
_entity_poly.entity_id
_entity_poly.type
_entity_poly.pdbx_seq_one_letter_code
_entity_poly.pdbx_strand_id
1 'polypeptide(L)'
;QLISVAAGIIPFLEHDDANRALMGSNMQRQGVPLLQSEAPFVGTGIEGRVAIDSKTVEIADIDGIIANVDANHIVLTHDGELPKQKELKTEPKKGIYVYNLRKFMRSNAGTCFNQKPIVAKGQPVKKGDVLADGASTDDGELAIGRNILVAFMPWNGYNFEDAILISEKIVKDDIFTSIHVDEFEVTARDTKLGREEITRDIPNVG
;
A
#
# COMPACT_ATOMS: atom_id res chain seq x y z
N GLN A 1 -20.59 -15.22 9.25
CA GLN A 1 -20.34 -14.32 8.10
C GLN A 1 -20.96 -14.93 6.86
N LEU A 2 -21.90 -14.22 6.20
CA LEU A 2 -22.61 -14.70 5.02
C LEU A 2 -21.94 -14.33 3.70
N ILE A 3 -21.11 -13.28 3.70
CA ILE A 3 -20.41 -12.76 2.52
C ILE A 3 -18.92 -12.60 2.82
N SER A 4 -18.11 -12.59 1.77
CA SER A 4 -16.66 -12.33 1.89
C SER A 4 -16.36 -10.89 2.29
N VAL A 5 -15.16 -10.63 2.81
CA VAL A 5 -14.69 -9.27 3.12
C VAL A 5 -14.71 -8.40 1.87
N ALA A 6 -14.26 -8.92 0.73
CA ALA A 6 -14.23 -8.18 -0.53
C ALA A 6 -15.65 -7.76 -0.99
N ALA A 7 -16.65 -8.62 -0.82
CA ALA A 7 -18.04 -8.23 -1.05
C ALA A 7 -18.55 -7.25 0.00
N GLY A 8 -18.11 -7.37 1.25
CA GLY A 8 -18.51 -6.51 2.37
C GLY A 8 -18.05 -5.07 2.28
N ILE A 9 -17.06 -4.76 1.44
CA ILE A 9 -16.61 -3.38 1.18
C ILE A 9 -17.26 -2.73 -0.05
N ILE A 10 -18.22 -3.40 -0.69
CA ILE A 10 -19.00 -2.82 -1.80
C ILE A 10 -20.14 -1.99 -1.21
N PRO A 11 -20.15 -0.65 -1.39
CA PRO A 11 -21.26 0.18 -0.96
C PRO A 11 -22.53 -0.16 -1.73
N PHE A 12 -23.69 -0.15 -1.05
CA PHE A 12 -24.99 -0.45 -1.65
C PHE A 12 -25.08 -1.82 -2.33
N LEU A 13 -24.40 -2.81 -1.77
CA LEU A 13 -24.35 -4.17 -2.31
C LEU A 13 -25.75 -4.77 -2.57
N GLU A 14 -26.74 -4.43 -1.73
CA GLU A 14 -28.12 -4.89 -1.84
C GLU A 14 -28.84 -4.42 -3.12
N HIS A 15 -28.33 -3.42 -3.80
CA HIS A 15 -28.86 -2.91 -5.07
C HIS A 15 -28.19 -3.51 -6.30
N ASP A 16 -27.15 -4.32 -6.10
CA ASP A 16 -26.38 -4.94 -7.19
C ASP A 16 -26.89 -6.37 -7.48
N ASP A 17 -26.89 -6.72 -8.77
CA ASP A 17 -27.06 -8.11 -9.17
C ASP A 17 -25.87 -8.96 -8.70
N ALA A 18 -26.13 -10.21 -8.30
CA ALA A 18 -25.12 -11.12 -7.78
C ALA A 18 -23.92 -11.30 -8.73
N ASN A 19 -24.16 -11.37 -10.05
CA ASN A 19 -23.10 -11.52 -11.04
C ASN A 19 -22.21 -10.27 -11.09
N ARG A 20 -22.77 -9.06 -11.00
CA ARG A 20 -22.01 -7.81 -10.99
C ARG A 20 -21.29 -7.60 -9.67
N ALA A 21 -21.88 -7.96 -8.55
CA ALA A 21 -21.21 -7.96 -7.25
C ALA A 21 -20.00 -8.92 -7.23
N LEU A 22 -20.11 -10.09 -7.85
CA LEU A 22 -18.99 -11.03 -8.02
C LEU A 22 -17.86 -10.42 -8.85
N MET A 23 -18.18 -9.79 -9.99
CA MET A 23 -17.17 -9.13 -10.83
C MET A 23 -16.49 -7.99 -10.06
N GLY A 24 -17.25 -7.11 -9.39
CA GLY A 24 -16.73 -6.02 -8.58
C GLY A 24 -15.83 -6.50 -7.44
N SER A 25 -16.24 -7.52 -6.71
CA SER A 25 -15.46 -8.15 -5.65
C SER A 25 -14.13 -8.71 -6.16
N ASN A 26 -14.12 -9.35 -7.34
CA ASN A 26 -12.91 -9.85 -7.97
C ASN A 26 -12.00 -8.70 -8.44
N MET A 27 -12.56 -7.64 -9.03
CA MET A 27 -11.79 -6.48 -9.51
C MET A 27 -11.13 -5.70 -8.37
N GLN A 28 -11.75 -5.58 -7.21
CA GLN A 28 -11.13 -4.95 -6.02
C GLN A 28 -9.80 -5.63 -5.65
N ARG A 29 -9.71 -6.95 -5.80
CA ARG A 29 -8.48 -7.71 -5.51
C ARG A 29 -7.38 -7.53 -6.55
N GLN A 30 -7.69 -6.92 -7.70
CA GLN A 30 -6.76 -6.65 -8.80
C GLN A 30 -6.30 -5.19 -8.81
N GLY A 31 -6.77 -4.36 -7.86
CA GLY A 31 -6.38 -2.96 -7.75
C GLY A 31 -4.88 -2.82 -7.50
N VAL A 32 -4.21 -2.05 -8.36
CA VAL A 32 -2.78 -1.75 -8.20
C VAL A 32 -2.60 -0.67 -7.13
N PRO A 33 -1.71 -0.83 -6.15
CA PRO A 33 -1.40 0.21 -5.18
C PRO A 33 -0.89 1.47 -5.88
N LEU A 34 -1.52 2.60 -5.62
CA LEU A 34 -1.14 3.89 -6.18
C LEU A 34 -0.10 4.58 -5.31
N LEU A 35 0.66 5.50 -5.92
CA LEU A 35 1.61 6.35 -5.21
C LEU A 35 0.90 7.21 -4.15
N GLN A 36 -0.29 7.71 -4.49
CA GLN A 36 -1.19 8.41 -3.58
C GLN A 36 -2.59 7.83 -3.74
N SER A 37 -3.04 7.05 -2.78
CA SER A 37 -4.41 6.58 -2.67
C SER A 37 -5.26 7.58 -1.89
N GLU A 38 -6.57 7.47 -2.01
CA GLU A 38 -7.54 8.25 -1.23
C GLU A 38 -8.59 7.33 -0.63
N ALA A 39 -8.94 7.57 0.64
CA ALA A 39 -10.05 6.89 1.27
C ALA A 39 -11.36 7.17 0.51
N PRO A 40 -12.25 6.19 0.34
CA PRO A 40 -13.50 6.37 -0.39
C PRO A 40 -14.42 7.33 0.36
N PHE A 41 -15.07 8.26 -0.33
CA PHE A 41 -16.09 9.13 0.28
C PHE A 41 -17.32 8.37 0.78
N VAL A 42 -17.62 7.23 0.14
CA VAL A 42 -18.72 6.34 0.52
C VAL A 42 -18.12 4.97 0.79
N GLY A 43 -18.17 4.53 2.04
CA GLY A 43 -17.68 3.24 2.50
C GLY A 43 -18.75 2.45 3.23
N THR A 44 -18.42 1.24 3.62
CA THR A 44 -19.28 0.34 4.39
C THR A 44 -18.98 0.37 5.88
N GLY A 45 -17.90 1.03 6.30
CA GLY A 45 -17.45 1.16 7.67
C GLY A 45 -16.54 0.04 8.17
N ILE A 46 -16.19 -0.92 7.32
CA ILE A 46 -15.24 -1.98 7.67
C ILE A 46 -13.83 -1.73 7.12
N GLU A 47 -13.63 -0.68 6.34
CA GLU A 47 -12.39 -0.35 5.64
C GLU A 47 -11.21 -0.20 6.60
N GLY A 48 -11.38 0.52 7.72
CA GLY A 48 -10.35 0.69 8.73
C GLY A 48 -9.97 -0.64 9.39
N ARG A 49 -10.97 -1.48 9.70
CA ARG A 49 -10.70 -2.80 10.28
C ARG A 49 -9.98 -3.73 9.28
N VAL A 50 -10.35 -3.67 8.01
CA VAL A 50 -9.68 -4.45 6.96
C VAL A 50 -8.22 -4.02 6.82
N ALA A 51 -7.93 -2.73 6.87
CA ALA A 51 -6.56 -2.21 6.83
C ALA A 51 -5.71 -2.72 8.02
N ILE A 52 -6.27 -2.71 9.23
CA ILE A 52 -5.61 -3.21 10.45
C ILE A 52 -5.41 -4.73 10.40
N ASP A 53 -6.47 -5.49 10.12
CA ASP A 53 -6.45 -6.96 10.16
C ASP A 53 -5.55 -7.54 9.04
N SER A 54 -5.40 -6.84 7.90
CA SER A 54 -4.47 -7.21 6.81
C SER A 54 -3.00 -6.95 7.14
N LYS A 55 -2.71 -6.23 8.23
CA LYS A 55 -1.36 -5.80 8.63
C LYS A 55 -0.63 -4.98 7.56
N THR A 56 -1.39 -4.27 6.74
CA THR A 56 -0.84 -3.33 5.75
C THR A 56 -0.38 -2.06 6.44
N VAL A 57 -1.14 -1.61 7.44
CA VAL A 57 -0.82 -0.47 8.31
C VAL A 57 -0.02 -0.93 9.53
N GLU A 58 0.76 -0.02 10.09
CA GLU A 58 1.47 -0.23 11.36
C GLU A 58 0.66 0.34 12.51
N ILE A 59 0.47 -0.41 13.59
CA ILE A 59 -0.35 -0.03 14.73
C ILE A 59 0.46 0.03 16.03
N ALA A 60 0.02 0.87 16.96
CA ALA A 60 0.63 0.99 18.29
C ALA A 60 0.34 -0.25 19.16
N ASP A 61 1.37 -0.87 19.71
CA ASP A 61 1.24 -2.02 20.65
C ASP A 61 0.90 -1.57 22.06
N ILE A 62 1.21 -0.33 22.40
CA ILE A 62 1.01 0.24 23.76
C ILE A 62 0.49 1.68 23.67
N ASP A 63 -0.01 2.16 24.82
CA ASP A 63 -0.27 3.59 25.01
C ASP A 63 1.05 4.33 25.25
N GLY A 64 1.21 5.51 24.65
CA GLY A 64 2.42 6.30 24.83
C GLY A 64 2.43 7.61 24.03
N ILE A 65 3.62 8.18 23.91
CA ILE A 65 3.89 9.42 23.18
C ILE A 65 4.95 9.14 22.11
N ILE A 66 4.74 9.67 20.93
CA ILE A 66 5.69 9.53 19.82
C ILE A 66 6.95 10.37 20.12
N ALA A 67 8.04 9.70 20.42
CA ALA A 67 9.32 10.33 20.74
C ALA A 67 10.09 10.80 19.49
N ASN A 68 10.03 10.01 18.42
CA ASN A 68 10.63 10.35 17.12
C ASN A 68 9.87 9.72 15.96
N VAL A 69 9.86 10.44 14.84
CA VAL A 69 9.32 9.96 13.56
C VAL A 69 10.28 10.34 12.44
N ASP A 70 10.63 9.39 11.61
CA ASP A 70 11.27 9.63 10.33
C ASP A 70 10.69 8.70 9.24
N ALA A 71 11.25 8.78 8.04
CA ALA A 71 10.74 8.00 6.92
C ALA A 71 10.90 6.47 7.10
N ASN A 72 11.82 6.03 7.96
CA ASN A 72 12.20 4.62 8.11
C ASN A 72 11.71 4.01 9.41
N HIS A 73 11.52 4.80 10.46
CA HIS A 73 11.11 4.28 11.76
C HIS A 73 10.31 5.28 12.59
N ILE A 74 9.50 4.75 13.48
CA ILE A 74 8.73 5.49 14.49
C ILE A 74 9.17 4.97 15.85
N VAL A 75 9.47 5.87 16.78
CA VAL A 75 9.84 5.53 18.16
C VAL A 75 8.73 5.97 19.10
N LEU A 76 8.15 5.02 19.81
CA LEU A 76 7.09 5.21 20.82
C LEU A 76 7.66 4.97 22.20
N THR A 77 7.42 5.88 23.12
CA THR A 77 7.82 5.79 24.53
C THR A 77 6.68 6.20 25.44
N HIS A 78 6.74 5.87 26.72
CA HIS A 78 5.71 6.29 27.68
C HIS A 78 5.74 7.78 27.99
N ASP A 79 6.91 8.41 27.96
CA ASP A 79 7.18 9.79 28.34
C ASP A 79 7.44 10.74 27.16
N GLY A 80 7.61 10.23 25.95
CA GLY A 80 7.94 11.01 24.77
C GLY A 80 9.41 11.41 24.67
N GLU A 81 10.29 10.94 25.56
CA GLU A 81 11.71 11.23 25.52
C GLU A 81 12.49 10.20 24.69
N LEU A 82 13.47 10.68 23.92
CA LEU A 82 14.34 9.80 23.14
C LEU A 82 15.39 9.15 24.05
N PRO A 83 15.56 7.84 23.99
CA PRO A 83 16.68 7.16 24.66
C PRO A 83 18.02 7.66 24.08
N LYS A 84 19.06 7.66 24.91
CA LYS A 84 20.43 8.02 24.47
C LYS A 84 20.83 7.09 23.32
N GLN A 85 21.44 7.65 22.29
CA GLN A 85 21.74 7.03 20.97
C GLN A 85 22.40 5.63 21.00
N LYS A 86 23.04 5.23 22.11
CA LYS A 86 23.60 3.88 22.33
C LYS A 86 22.55 2.79 22.60
N GLU A 87 21.31 3.15 22.85
CA GLU A 87 20.24 2.25 23.29
C GLU A 87 19.26 1.86 22.17
N LEU A 88 19.34 2.51 21.01
CA LEU A 88 18.50 2.24 19.84
C LEU A 88 18.87 0.96 19.05
N LYS A 89 19.96 0.27 19.44
CA LYS A 89 20.34 -0.99 18.81
C LYS A 89 19.71 -2.19 19.51
N THR A 90 18.73 -2.76 18.87
CA THR A 90 18.46 -4.19 18.73
C THR A 90 17.68 -4.95 19.79
N GLU A 91 17.09 -4.37 20.84
CA GLU A 91 16.05 -5.14 21.58
C GLU A 91 15.04 -4.17 22.22
N PRO A 92 13.75 -4.50 22.29
CA PRO A 92 12.78 -3.67 22.98
C PRO A 92 13.16 -3.63 24.48
N LYS A 93 13.88 -2.61 24.88
CA LYS A 93 14.10 -2.31 26.29
C LYS A 93 12.76 -1.85 26.86
N LYS A 94 12.45 -2.25 28.10
CA LYS A 94 11.21 -1.88 28.80
C LYS A 94 10.86 -0.41 28.58
N GLY A 95 9.76 -0.18 27.84
CA GLY A 95 9.19 1.15 27.63
C GLY A 95 9.60 1.89 26.35
N ILE A 96 10.40 1.28 25.47
CA ILE A 96 10.78 1.85 24.18
C ILE A 96 10.39 0.88 23.08
N TYR A 97 9.57 1.34 22.13
CA TYR A 97 9.10 0.57 21.00
C TYR A 97 9.53 1.23 19.70
N VAL A 98 10.25 0.49 18.86
CA VAL A 98 10.73 0.98 17.57
C VAL A 98 10.01 0.21 16.47
N TYR A 99 9.23 0.93 15.68
CA TYR A 99 8.52 0.40 14.52
C TYR A 99 9.33 0.72 13.27
N ASN A 100 9.90 -0.30 12.64
CA ASN A 100 10.64 -0.15 11.38
C ASN A 100 9.69 -0.23 10.20
N LEU A 101 9.63 0.82 9.40
CA LEU A 101 8.72 0.92 8.27
C LEU A 101 9.27 0.20 7.03
N ARG A 102 8.39 -0.48 6.31
CA ARG A 102 8.73 -1.11 5.02
C ARG A 102 8.80 -0.06 3.94
N LYS A 103 9.97 0.07 3.30
CA LYS A 103 10.22 1.10 2.30
C LYS A 103 10.48 0.47 0.93
N PHE A 104 9.65 0.79 -0.06
CA PHE A 104 9.82 0.42 -1.46
C PHE A 104 10.14 -1.06 -1.70
N MET A 105 9.50 -1.96 -0.95
CA MET A 105 9.70 -3.39 -1.09
C MET A 105 8.81 -3.94 -2.21
N ARG A 106 9.37 -4.87 -2.99
CA ARG A 106 8.62 -5.58 -4.02
C ARG A 106 7.60 -6.53 -3.41
N SER A 107 6.36 -6.47 -3.90
CA SER A 107 5.34 -7.49 -3.61
C SER A 107 5.50 -8.71 -4.53
N ASN A 108 4.79 -9.81 -4.23
CA ASN A 108 4.77 -10.99 -5.09
C ASN A 108 4.24 -10.70 -6.51
N ALA A 109 3.39 -9.70 -6.66
CA ALA A 109 2.84 -9.25 -7.94
C ALA A 109 3.68 -8.17 -8.64
N GLY A 110 4.88 -7.86 -8.14
CA GLY A 110 5.74 -6.81 -8.70
C GLY A 110 5.29 -5.38 -8.36
N THR A 111 4.33 -5.21 -7.46
CA THR A 111 3.90 -3.90 -6.97
C THR A 111 4.76 -3.44 -5.80
N CYS A 112 4.62 -2.20 -5.37
CA CYS A 112 5.43 -1.59 -4.34
C CYS A 112 4.74 -1.56 -2.98
N PHE A 113 5.39 -2.11 -1.95
CA PHE A 113 5.03 -1.87 -0.56
C PHE A 113 5.86 -0.72 -0.02
N ASN A 114 5.19 0.33 0.40
CA ASN A 114 5.82 1.48 1.03
C ASN A 114 4.95 1.99 2.17
N GLN A 115 5.49 2.00 3.39
CA GLN A 115 4.79 2.53 4.55
C GLN A 115 5.19 3.99 4.79
N LYS A 116 4.20 4.83 5.12
CA LYS A 116 4.36 6.25 5.41
C LYS A 116 3.83 6.55 6.80
N PRO A 117 4.60 7.20 7.69
CA PRO A 117 4.09 7.63 8.99
C PRO A 117 2.97 8.67 8.82
N ILE A 118 1.90 8.52 9.61
CA ILE A 118 0.78 9.48 9.68
C ILE A 118 0.75 10.24 11.00
N VAL A 119 1.62 9.86 11.96
CA VAL A 119 1.74 10.48 13.27
C VAL A 119 2.85 11.51 13.31
N ALA A 120 2.74 12.47 14.23
CA ALA A 120 3.73 13.50 14.46
C ALA A 120 4.48 13.29 15.78
N LYS A 121 5.73 13.80 15.86
CA LYS A 121 6.49 13.80 17.10
C LYS A 121 5.75 14.54 18.21
N GLY A 122 5.70 13.96 19.40
CA GLY A 122 5.00 14.50 20.57
C GLY A 122 3.50 14.17 20.62
N GLN A 123 2.97 13.46 19.61
CA GLN A 123 1.57 13.05 19.57
C GLN A 123 1.33 11.91 20.57
N PRO A 124 0.31 12.02 21.44
CA PRO A 124 -0.14 10.89 22.25
C PRO A 124 -0.90 9.87 21.39
N VAL A 125 -0.62 8.60 21.60
CA VAL A 125 -1.28 7.49 20.89
C VAL A 125 -1.72 6.44 21.88
N LYS A 126 -2.78 5.73 21.55
CA LYS A 126 -3.30 4.60 22.31
C LYS A 126 -2.97 3.30 21.62
N LYS A 127 -2.98 2.22 22.37
CA LYS A 127 -2.85 0.88 21.82
C LYS A 127 -3.94 0.63 20.76
N GLY A 128 -3.51 0.24 19.55
CA GLY A 128 -4.37 -0.02 18.41
C GLY A 128 -4.52 1.17 17.45
N ASP A 129 -4.04 2.37 17.81
CA ASP A 129 -4.01 3.50 16.89
C ASP A 129 -3.04 3.23 15.74
N VAL A 130 -3.40 3.70 14.53
CA VAL A 130 -2.56 3.55 13.35
C VAL A 130 -1.42 4.56 13.40
N LEU A 131 -0.19 4.09 13.23
CA LEU A 131 1.04 4.88 13.24
C LEU A 131 1.53 5.20 11.83
N ALA A 132 1.35 4.28 10.90
CA ALA A 132 1.77 4.45 9.52
C ALA A 132 0.83 3.76 8.54
N ASP A 133 0.53 4.43 7.45
CA ASP A 133 -0.17 3.87 6.31
C ASP A 133 0.75 2.97 5.48
N GLY A 134 0.14 2.00 4.80
CA GLY A 134 0.82 1.08 3.89
C GLY A 134 0.34 1.22 2.45
N ALA A 135 0.51 0.14 1.69
CA ALA A 135 -0.01 0.08 0.32
C ALA A 135 -1.54 0.10 0.31
N SER A 136 -2.13 0.90 -0.57
CA SER A 136 -3.60 1.04 -0.72
C SER A 136 -4.33 1.38 0.59
N THR A 137 -3.73 2.24 1.40
CA THR A 137 -4.36 2.78 2.61
C THR A 137 -4.19 4.30 2.68
N ASP A 138 -5.12 4.97 3.35
CA ASP A 138 -5.13 6.40 3.57
C ASP A 138 -5.75 6.68 4.93
N ASP A 139 -5.00 7.32 5.82
CA ASP A 139 -5.37 7.63 7.21
C ASP A 139 -5.93 6.42 8.00
N GLY A 140 -5.28 5.27 7.83
CA GLY A 140 -5.64 4.02 8.49
C GLY A 140 -6.82 3.27 7.87
N GLU A 141 -7.40 3.75 6.78
CA GLU A 141 -8.48 3.11 6.06
C GLU A 141 -8.02 2.50 4.72
N LEU A 142 -8.72 1.48 4.27
CA LEU A 142 -8.47 0.87 2.97
C LEU A 142 -8.84 1.85 1.85
N ALA A 143 -7.88 2.14 0.98
CA ALA A 143 -7.99 3.07 -0.14
C ALA A 143 -7.44 2.40 -1.41
N ILE A 144 -8.31 1.72 -2.17
CA ILE A 144 -7.92 0.92 -3.34
C ILE A 144 -7.64 1.79 -4.57
N GLY A 145 -8.01 3.08 -4.55
CA GLY A 145 -7.87 3.97 -5.69
C GLY A 145 -7.97 5.44 -5.30
N ARG A 146 -8.60 6.21 -6.18
CA ARG A 146 -8.82 7.66 -6.05
C ARG A 146 -10.29 8.01 -6.28
N ASN A 147 -10.76 9.06 -5.63
CA ASN A 147 -12.08 9.61 -5.88
C ASN A 147 -12.05 10.48 -7.14
N ILE A 148 -12.75 10.06 -8.19
CA ILE A 148 -12.71 10.69 -9.52
C ILE A 148 -14.09 11.23 -9.89
N LEU A 149 -14.14 12.44 -10.41
CA LEU A 149 -15.36 12.99 -11.00
C LEU A 149 -15.66 12.28 -12.33
N VAL A 150 -16.83 11.65 -12.42
CA VAL A 150 -17.25 10.85 -13.57
C VAL A 150 -18.48 11.49 -14.22
N ALA A 151 -18.48 11.55 -15.56
CA ALA A 151 -19.67 11.90 -16.34
C ALA A 151 -20.23 10.64 -17.05
N PHE A 152 -21.49 10.35 -16.84
CA PHE A 152 -22.21 9.25 -17.51
C PHE A 152 -22.94 9.80 -18.73
N MET A 153 -22.30 9.74 -19.89
CA MET A 153 -22.85 10.25 -21.15
C MET A 153 -22.16 9.60 -22.35
N PRO A 154 -22.84 9.48 -23.52
CA PRO A 154 -22.17 9.11 -24.76
C PRO A 154 -21.19 10.21 -25.19
N TRP A 155 -20.02 9.82 -25.69
CA TRP A 155 -19.01 10.76 -26.19
C TRP A 155 -18.50 10.33 -27.57
N ASN A 156 -19.18 10.76 -28.62
CA ASN A 156 -18.78 10.53 -30.04
C ASN A 156 -18.44 9.05 -30.36
N GLY A 157 -18.99 8.09 -29.63
CA GLY A 157 -18.70 6.68 -29.81
C GLY A 157 -17.40 6.17 -29.18
N TYR A 158 -16.54 7.06 -28.65
CA TYR A 158 -15.27 6.65 -28.06
C TYR A 158 -15.39 5.91 -26.71
N ASN A 159 -16.56 5.94 -26.10
CA ASN A 159 -16.89 5.18 -24.89
C ASN A 159 -17.95 4.09 -25.15
N PHE A 160 -17.94 3.51 -26.37
CA PHE A 160 -18.84 2.42 -26.73
C PHE A 160 -18.56 1.16 -25.90
N GLU A 161 -19.60 0.48 -25.44
CA GLU A 161 -19.56 -0.68 -24.55
C GLU A 161 -18.81 -0.36 -23.24
N ASP A 162 -17.72 -1.08 -22.93
CA ASP A 162 -16.94 -0.94 -21.71
C ASP A 162 -15.75 0.05 -21.85
N ALA A 163 -15.67 0.79 -22.97
CA ALA A 163 -14.64 1.78 -23.16
C ALA A 163 -14.85 3.01 -22.27
N ILE A 164 -13.76 3.52 -21.71
CA ILE A 164 -13.76 4.70 -20.83
C ILE A 164 -12.81 5.74 -21.39
N LEU A 165 -13.26 6.99 -21.46
CA LEU A 165 -12.41 8.14 -21.77
C LEU A 165 -11.83 8.71 -20.48
N ILE A 166 -10.54 8.98 -20.49
CA ILE A 166 -9.80 9.55 -19.36
C ILE A 166 -9.40 10.98 -19.71
N SER A 167 -9.60 11.91 -18.78
CA SER A 167 -9.13 13.29 -18.92
C SER A 167 -7.61 13.34 -18.90
N GLU A 168 -6.99 14.18 -19.74
CA GLU A 168 -5.55 14.47 -19.74
C GLU A 168 -5.06 14.96 -18.37
N LYS A 169 -5.92 15.60 -17.59
CA LYS A 169 -5.63 16.05 -16.24
C LYS A 169 -5.19 14.90 -15.32
N ILE A 170 -5.78 13.72 -15.47
CA ILE A 170 -5.43 12.53 -14.65
C ILE A 170 -3.98 12.14 -14.87
N VAL A 171 -3.51 12.20 -16.11
CA VAL A 171 -2.11 11.90 -16.47
C VAL A 171 -1.18 13.02 -16.01
N LYS A 172 -1.56 14.28 -16.23
CA LYS A 172 -0.76 15.45 -15.86
C LYS A 172 -0.56 15.59 -14.34
N ASP A 173 -1.57 15.27 -13.56
CA ASP A 173 -1.55 15.38 -12.10
C ASP A 173 -1.08 14.07 -11.42
N ASP A 174 -0.59 13.08 -12.18
CA ASP A 174 -0.09 11.77 -11.67
C ASP A 174 -1.08 11.02 -10.77
N ILE A 175 -2.39 11.14 -11.04
CA ILE A 175 -3.45 10.65 -10.15
C ILE A 175 -3.41 9.13 -9.99
N PHE A 176 -3.16 8.38 -11.07
CA PHE A 176 -3.09 6.92 -11.08
C PHE A 176 -1.66 6.38 -11.19
N THR A 177 -0.68 7.17 -10.81
CA THR A 177 0.72 6.75 -10.86
C THR A 177 0.99 5.62 -9.87
N SER A 178 1.64 4.57 -10.33
CA SER A 178 2.04 3.40 -9.55
C SER A 178 3.51 3.07 -9.77
N ILE A 179 4.09 2.33 -8.81
CA ILE A 179 5.47 1.87 -8.88
C ILE A 179 5.46 0.37 -9.07
N HIS A 180 6.15 -0.11 -10.10
CA HIS A 180 6.36 -1.53 -10.36
C HIS A 180 7.84 -1.84 -10.18
N VAL A 181 8.11 -2.97 -9.51
CA VAL A 181 9.48 -3.41 -9.20
C VAL A 181 9.71 -4.77 -9.85
N ASP A 182 10.58 -4.81 -10.84
CA ASP A 182 11.03 -6.04 -11.48
C ASP A 182 12.40 -6.43 -10.92
N GLU A 183 12.55 -7.71 -10.60
CA GLU A 183 13.80 -8.27 -10.09
C GLU A 183 14.34 -9.29 -11.10
N PHE A 184 15.55 -9.04 -11.55
CA PHE A 184 16.25 -9.91 -12.49
C PHE A 184 17.47 -10.53 -11.79
N GLU A 185 17.51 -11.85 -11.69
CA GLU A 185 18.63 -12.57 -11.13
C GLU A 185 19.36 -13.33 -12.23
N VAL A 186 20.67 -13.12 -12.34
CA VAL A 186 21.55 -13.81 -13.28
C VAL A 186 22.73 -14.41 -12.53
N THR A 187 22.92 -15.71 -12.68
CA THR A 187 24.00 -16.44 -12.01
C THR A 187 24.95 -17.04 -13.06
N ALA A 188 26.21 -16.63 -13.01
CA ALA A 188 27.28 -17.27 -13.81
C ALA A 188 27.68 -18.61 -13.15
N ARG A 189 27.67 -19.70 -13.92
CA ARG A 189 27.95 -21.06 -13.46
C ARG A 189 29.23 -21.59 -14.04
N ASP A 190 29.89 -22.49 -13.33
CA ASP A 190 30.98 -23.28 -13.88
C ASP A 190 30.42 -24.49 -14.65
N THR A 191 30.63 -24.55 -15.96
CA THR A 191 30.17 -25.62 -16.83
C THR A 191 31.35 -26.50 -17.31
N LYS A 192 31.01 -27.68 -17.85
CA LYS A 192 32.05 -28.57 -18.43
C LYS A 192 32.76 -27.95 -19.64
N LEU A 193 32.15 -26.94 -20.28
CA LEU A 193 32.69 -26.21 -21.44
C LEU A 193 33.49 -24.95 -21.06
N GLY A 194 33.57 -24.63 -19.80
CA GLY A 194 34.19 -23.42 -19.26
C GLY A 194 33.27 -22.64 -18.33
N ARG A 195 33.81 -21.59 -17.75
CA ARG A 195 33.06 -20.70 -16.85
C ARG A 195 32.16 -19.74 -17.64
N GLU A 196 30.90 -19.63 -17.25
CA GLU A 196 30.02 -18.60 -17.77
C GLU A 196 30.44 -17.23 -17.29
N GLU A 197 30.30 -16.21 -18.13
CA GLU A 197 30.64 -14.82 -17.80
C GLU A 197 29.47 -13.90 -18.13
N ILE A 198 29.25 -12.89 -17.30
CA ILE A 198 28.32 -11.82 -17.56
C ILE A 198 29.04 -10.73 -18.36
N THR A 199 28.79 -10.69 -19.66
CA THR A 199 29.47 -9.78 -20.58
C THR A 199 28.51 -9.17 -21.60
N ARG A 200 28.90 -8.04 -22.20
CA ARG A 200 28.21 -7.46 -23.37
C ARG A 200 28.63 -8.13 -24.68
N ASP A 201 29.82 -8.75 -24.70
CA ASP A 201 30.38 -9.38 -25.88
C ASP A 201 29.86 -10.80 -25.99
N ILE A 202 28.71 -10.93 -26.61
CA ILE A 202 28.05 -12.22 -26.83
C ILE A 202 28.24 -12.61 -28.30
N PRO A 203 28.93 -13.74 -28.60
CA PRO A 203 29.13 -14.19 -29.96
C PRO A 203 27.79 -14.41 -30.68
N ASN A 204 27.71 -13.99 -31.95
CA ASN A 204 26.56 -14.15 -32.84
C ASN A 204 25.27 -13.37 -32.42
N VAL A 205 25.39 -12.36 -31.59
CA VAL A 205 24.32 -11.41 -31.30
C VAL A 205 24.71 -10.08 -31.94
N GLY A 206 23.83 -9.56 -32.80
CA GLY A 206 24.04 -8.28 -33.49
C GLY A 206 23.68 -7.06 -32.67
#